data_b10b8d7acc8121746dbbc2e044a95472
#
_entry.id   b10b8d7acc8121746dbbc2e044a95472
#
_cell.length_a   1.000
_cell.length_b   1.000
_cell.length_c   1.000
_cell.angle_alpha   90.00
_cell.angle_beta   90.00
_cell.angle_gamma   90.00
#
_symmetry.space_group_name_H-M   'P 1'
#
loop_
_entity.id
_entity.type
_entity.pdbx_description
1 polymer ?
#
loop_
_entity_poly.entity_id
_entity_poly.type
_entity_poly.pdbx_seq_one_letter_code
_entity_poly.pdbx_strand_id
1 'polypeptide(L)'
;MKRYLLIILILCSLLVSCNNKQHGITVKFPEVSGPIQITDDDREHLFASYYGINSWSADQRYVTVLETDIKDRLPDENDPATLCLIDIESGDLIPLTQTRAWNFQQGCMAHWLATSPDSLIIYNDLRDGKFISVIMNVHTKKEIKTIPYPVSAVSPTGKEAVSINFARLRLTRPDYGYGGYGQDARKEDPLPSDDGLFLVDLETGKAELIVSNQQVKNLIPPVEESDLAWFNHTLFSRNGTKIFWLSRQISDNSRKTTSLTVNRDGSNIQRCFPDNWEGSHFDWLNDDELMVTANYEGKQYAHVLFTIGKQNYKRLGNGLLDYDGHGTFSPDEKWMVTDTYPGRGLREQKIYLMDMKTEAVLPLGRYVQPQEFTGFWRCDIHCRWSPGGDMIGFNSTHTGSRQVYIFKLSR
;
A
#
# COMPACT_ATOMS: atom_id res chain seq x y z
N MET A 1 7.50 -4.99 -54.94
CA MET A 1 6.09 -5.15 -54.57
C MET A 1 6.03 -5.65 -53.12
N LYS A 2 5.88 -4.78 -52.17
CA LYS A 2 5.74 -5.14 -50.71
C LYS A 2 4.23 -5.20 -50.42
N ARG A 3 3.76 -6.39 -50.01
CA ARG A 3 2.39 -6.59 -49.56
C ARG A 3 2.32 -6.18 -48.09
N TYR A 4 1.59 -5.12 -47.77
CA TYR A 4 1.20 -4.76 -46.41
C TYR A 4 0.05 -5.66 -45.98
N LEU A 5 0.29 -6.46 -44.93
CA LEU A 5 -0.73 -7.24 -44.25
C LEU A 5 -1.39 -6.32 -43.23
N LEU A 6 -2.61 -5.90 -43.50
CA LEU A 6 -3.43 -5.11 -42.59
C LEU A 6 -4.02 -6.06 -41.56
N ILE A 7 -3.49 -6.05 -40.33
CA ILE A 7 -4.06 -6.79 -39.19
C ILE A 7 -5.15 -5.87 -38.60
N ILE A 8 -6.41 -6.23 -38.86
CA ILE A 8 -7.55 -5.60 -38.19
C ILE A 8 -7.67 -6.22 -36.82
N LEU A 9 -7.25 -5.47 -35.77
CA LEU A 9 -7.57 -5.77 -34.40
C LEU A 9 -9.06 -5.49 -34.18
N ILE A 10 -9.86 -6.55 -34.06
CA ILE A 10 -11.25 -6.46 -33.61
C ILE A 10 -11.19 -6.27 -32.09
N LEU A 11 -11.43 -5.05 -31.63
CA LEU A 11 -11.72 -4.75 -30.24
C LEU A 11 -13.09 -5.37 -29.91
N CYS A 12 -13.10 -6.56 -29.32
CA CYS A 12 -14.27 -7.08 -28.63
C CYS A 12 -14.42 -6.37 -27.28
N SER A 13 -15.20 -5.30 -27.27
CA SER A 13 -15.75 -4.74 -26.04
C SER A 13 -16.76 -5.73 -25.47
N LEU A 14 -16.31 -6.59 -24.54
CA LEU A 14 -17.19 -7.43 -23.75
C LEU A 14 -17.93 -6.55 -22.72
N LEU A 15 -19.12 -6.10 -23.10
CA LEU A 15 -20.10 -5.58 -22.16
C LEU A 15 -20.61 -6.76 -21.30
N VAL A 16 -19.95 -7.01 -20.18
CA VAL A 16 -20.45 -7.97 -19.19
C VAL A 16 -21.37 -7.23 -18.24
N SER A 17 -22.66 -7.18 -18.59
CA SER A 17 -23.71 -6.84 -17.64
C SER A 17 -24.07 -8.12 -16.87
N CYS A 18 -23.39 -8.39 -15.77
CA CYS A 18 -23.72 -9.50 -14.88
C CYS A 18 -24.77 -9.06 -13.85
N ASN A 19 -26.02 -9.42 -14.09
CA ASN A 19 -27.07 -9.41 -13.06
C ASN A 19 -26.95 -10.68 -12.20
N ASN A 20 -26.19 -10.63 -11.11
CA ASN A 20 -26.19 -11.71 -10.12
C ASN A 20 -27.37 -11.54 -9.15
N LYS A 21 -28.31 -12.47 -9.17
CA LYS A 21 -29.39 -12.56 -8.17
C LYS A 21 -28.91 -13.38 -6.96
N GLN A 22 -28.48 -12.71 -5.91
CA GLN A 22 -28.33 -13.30 -4.59
C GLN A 22 -29.41 -12.72 -3.65
N HIS A 23 -30.30 -13.54 -3.13
CA HIS A 23 -31.35 -13.20 -2.17
C HIS A 23 -32.33 -12.09 -2.59
N GLY A 24 -32.76 -12.04 -3.86
CA GLY A 24 -33.84 -11.14 -4.30
C GLY A 24 -33.41 -9.66 -4.47
N ILE A 25 -32.16 -9.29 -4.20
CA ILE A 25 -31.62 -7.96 -4.42
C ILE A 25 -30.83 -7.98 -5.74
N THR A 26 -31.24 -7.14 -6.68
CA THR A 26 -30.46 -6.93 -7.91
C THR A 26 -29.31 -5.96 -7.60
N VAL A 27 -28.08 -6.46 -7.60
CA VAL A 27 -26.89 -5.60 -7.47
C VAL A 27 -26.58 -5.00 -8.83
N LYS A 28 -26.50 -3.68 -8.90
CA LYS A 28 -26.02 -2.98 -10.08
C LYS A 28 -24.59 -2.54 -9.83
N PHE A 29 -23.64 -3.28 -10.38
CA PHE A 29 -22.24 -2.86 -10.41
C PHE A 29 -22.05 -1.66 -11.34
N PRO A 30 -21.04 -0.80 -11.11
CA PRO A 30 -20.65 0.21 -12.08
C PRO A 30 -20.21 -0.47 -13.38
N GLU A 31 -20.33 0.22 -14.50
CA GLU A 31 -19.68 -0.22 -15.74
C GLU A 31 -18.17 -0.03 -15.57
N VAL A 32 -17.39 -1.07 -15.83
CA VAL A 32 -15.95 -1.06 -15.71
C VAL A 32 -15.33 -1.18 -17.09
N SER A 33 -14.47 -0.23 -17.43
CA SER A 33 -13.66 -0.25 -18.65
C SER A 33 -12.16 -0.34 -18.33
N GLY A 34 -11.40 -0.97 -19.21
CA GLY A 34 -9.97 -1.22 -19.03
C GLY A 34 -9.64 -2.72 -18.92
N PRO A 35 -8.47 -3.09 -18.43
CA PRO A 35 -7.45 -2.16 -17.92
C PRO A 35 -6.80 -1.33 -19.01
N ILE A 36 -6.45 -0.10 -18.68
CA ILE A 36 -5.67 0.80 -19.53
C ILE A 36 -4.27 0.89 -18.92
N GLN A 37 -3.24 0.53 -19.66
CA GLN A 37 -1.86 0.76 -19.27
C GLN A 37 -1.58 2.27 -19.39
N ILE A 38 -1.06 2.88 -18.31
CA ILE A 38 -0.78 4.32 -18.26
C ILE A 38 0.71 4.65 -18.21
N THR A 39 1.56 3.63 -18.11
CA THR A 39 3.02 3.71 -18.29
C THR A 39 3.42 2.83 -19.44
N ASP A 40 4.47 3.16 -20.15
CA ASP A 40 5.00 2.32 -21.21
C ASP A 40 6.50 2.11 -20.95
N ASP A 41 7.14 1.25 -21.45
CA ASP A 41 7.48 0.14 -22.01
C ASP A 41 8.85 -0.41 -21.87
N ASP A 42 9.95 0.28 -21.88
CA ASP A 42 11.31 -0.24 -21.80
C ASP A 42 11.85 -0.28 -20.35
N ARG A 43 11.15 0.34 -19.41
CA ARG A 43 11.54 0.46 -18.00
C ARG A 43 10.47 -0.09 -17.06
N GLU A 44 10.88 -0.35 -15.82
CA GLU A 44 9.96 -0.79 -14.77
C GLU A 44 9.28 0.43 -14.14
N HIS A 45 7.95 0.41 -14.06
CA HIS A 45 7.14 1.46 -13.42
C HIS A 45 6.29 0.87 -12.31
N LEU A 46 6.24 1.57 -11.18
CA LEU A 46 5.41 1.17 -10.04
C LEU A 46 4.83 2.41 -9.36
N PHE A 47 3.73 2.25 -8.65
CA PHE A 47 3.25 3.33 -7.80
C PHE A 47 4.32 3.75 -6.80
N ALA A 48 4.44 5.06 -6.56
CA ALA A 48 5.44 5.61 -5.66
C ALA A 48 5.10 5.43 -4.17
N SER A 49 4.01 4.74 -3.85
CA SER A 49 3.52 4.50 -2.49
C SER A 49 2.95 3.09 -2.31
N TYR A 50 2.71 2.70 -1.04
CA TYR A 50 2.03 1.46 -0.71
C TYR A 50 0.54 1.54 -1.06
N TYR A 51 -0.14 0.39 -1.24
CA TYR A 51 -1.59 0.38 -1.42
C TYR A 51 -2.29 0.98 -0.18
N GLY A 52 -3.51 1.48 -0.32
CA GLY A 52 -4.18 2.24 0.75
C GLY A 52 -3.71 3.69 0.89
N ILE A 53 -2.59 4.06 0.24
CA ILE A 53 -2.13 5.45 0.13
C ILE A 53 -2.58 6.01 -1.21
N ASN A 54 -3.23 7.17 -1.18
CA ASN A 54 -3.66 7.84 -2.40
C ASN A 54 -2.47 8.28 -3.26
N SER A 55 -2.39 7.79 -4.50
CA SER A 55 -1.34 8.15 -5.45
C SER A 55 -1.76 9.24 -6.45
N TRP A 56 -3.01 9.68 -6.43
CA TRP A 56 -3.54 10.72 -7.31
C TRP A 56 -3.53 12.09 -6.65
N SER A 57 -3.34 13.15 -7.45
CA SER A 57 -3.74 14.50 -7.06
C SER A 57 -5.25 14.58 -6.79
N ALA A 58 -5.71 15.57 -6.04
CA ALA A 58 -7.13 15.67 -5.67
C ALA A 58 -8.03 15.89 -6.89
N ASP A 59 -7.54 16.61 -7.91
CA ASP A 59 -8.21 16.76 -9.21
C ASP A 59 -8.16 15.49 -10.10
N GLN A 60 -7.46 14.44 -9.64
CA GLN A 60 -7.26 13.16 -10.31
C GLN A 60 -6.49 13.23 -11.64
N ARG A 61 -5.89 14.36 -11.95
CA ARG A 61 -5.12 14.53 -13.18
C ARG A 61 -3.78 13.82 -13.14
N TYR A 62 -3.08 13.87 -12.00
CA TYR A 62 -1.73 13.33 -11.88
C TYR A 62 -1.66 12.11 -10.97
N VAL A 63 -0.84 11.14 -11.36
CA VAL A 63 -0.52 9.94 -10.56
C VAL A 63 0.97 9.89 -10.28
N THR A 64 1.35 9.68 -9.01
CA THR A 64 2.76 9.48 -8.63
C THR A 64 3.23 8.07 -8.91
N VAL A 65 4.32 7.93 -9.67
CA VAL A 65 4.96 6.65 -10.00
C VAL A 65 6.47 6.73 -9.80
N LEU A 66 7.11 5.60 -9.62
CA LEU A 66 8.55 5.45 -9.74
C LEU A 66 8.91 4.77 -11.05
N GLU A 67 9.97 5.24 -11.68
CA GLU A 67 10.59 4.65 -12.86
C GLU A 67 11.99 4.15 -12.49
N THR A 68 12.35 2.92 -12.91
CA THR A 68 13.66 2.32 -12.63
C THR A 68 14.08 1.32 -13.71
N ASP A 69 15.39 1.09 -13.85
CA ASP A 69 15.94 0.03 -14.70
C ASP A 69 16.13 -1.29 -13.94
N ILE A 70 15.92 -1.31 -12.62
CA ILE A 70 16.09 -2.50 -11.79
C ILE A 70 14.84 -3.38 -11.91
N LYS A 71 15.05 -4.66 -12.21
CA LYS A 71 13.99 -5.61 -12.49
C LYS A 71 13.99 -6.81 -11.55
N ASP A 72 15.16 -7.38 -11.25
CA ASP A 72 15.34 -8.73 -10.76
C ASP A 72 16.24 -8.83 -9.51
N ARG A 73 16.42 -7.75 -8.80
CA ARG A 73 17.12 -7.66 -7.52
C ARG A 73 16.54 -6.56 -6.65
N LEU A 74 16.85 -6.57 -5.38
CA LEU A 74 16.53 -5.44 -4.50
C LEU A 74 17.44 -4.23 -4.82
N PRO A 75 16.89 -3.00 -4.71
CA PRO A 75 17.71 -1.80 -4.82
C PRO A 75 18.66 -1.67 -3.62
N ASP A 76 19.82 -1.08 -3.86
CA ASP A 76 20.77 -0.64 -2.85
C ASP A 76 20.94 0.90 -2.81
N GLU A 77 21.90 1.39 -2.05
CA GLU A 77 22.13 2.84 -1.87
C GLU A 77 22.58 3.58 -3.13
N ASN A 78 23.06 2.85 -4.14
CA ASN A 78 23.53 3.40 -5.39
C ASN A 78 22.50 3.33 -6.51
N ASP A 79 21.33 2.80 -6.21
CA ASP A 79 20.24 2.56 -7.15
C ASP A 79 19.13 3.60 -6.99
N PRO A 80 19.19 4.76 -7.62
CA PRO A 80 18.09 5.70 -7.59
C PRO A 80 16.92 5.20 -8.44
N ALA A 81 15.70 5.53 -8.02
CA ALA A 81 14.53 5.54 -8.88
C ALA A 81 14.13 6.98 -9.19
N THR A 82 13.58 7.21 -10.37
CA THR A 82 13.02 8.52 -10.73
C THR A 82 11.57 8.60 -10.26
N LEU A 83 11.27 9.56 -9.38
CA LEU A 83 9.89 9.89 -9.02
C LEU A 83 9.29 10.74 -10.15
N CYS A 84 8.19 10.26 -10.70
CA CYS A 84 7.51 10.87 -11.85
C CYS A 84 6.02 11.12 -11.53
N LEU A 85 5.39 11.97 -12.33
CA LEU A 85 3.95 12.04 -12.50
C LEU A 85 3.56 11.42 -13.85
N ILE A 86 2.41 10.75 -13.85
CA ILE A 86 1.66 10.48 -15.08
C ILE A 86 0.52 11.50 -15.17
N ASP A 87 0.45 12.25 -16.25
CA ASP A 87 -0.72 13.05 -16.60
C ASP A 87 -1.75 12.13 -17.24
N ILE A 88 -2.87 11.88 -16.55
CA ILE A 88 -3.91 10.93 -17.02
C ILE A 88 -4.62 11.40 -18.28
N GLU A 89 -4.64 12.71 -18.55
CA GLU A 89 -5.29 13.27 -19.73
C GLU A 89 -4.42 13.16 -20.99
N SER A 90 -3.13 13.52 -20.88
CA SER A 90 -2.20 13.46 -22.03
C SER A 90 -1.47 12.13 -22.15
N GLY A 91 -1.34 11.38 -21.07
CA GLY A 91 -0.51 10.17 -20.99
C GLY A 91 0.98 10.46 -20.79
N ASP A 92 1.35 11.72 -20.57
CA ASP A 92 2.76 12.10 -20.44
C ASP A 92 3.36 11.62 -19.10
N LEU A 93 4.55 11.03 -19.18
CA LEU A 93 5.42 10.76 -18.04
C LEU A 93 6.30 12.00 -17.75
N ILE A 94 6.13 12.61 -16.58
CA ILE A 94 6.79 13.85 -16.17
C ILE A 94 7.79 13.56 -15.05
N PRO A 95 9.10 13.45 -15.31
CA PRO A 95 10.09 13.26 -14.26
C PRO A 95 10.15 14.46 -13.31
N LEU A 96 10.15 14.20 -12.01
CA LEU A 96 10.26 15.22 -10.96
C LEU A 96 11.67 15.27 -10.37
N THR A 97 12.11 14.15 -9.79
CA THR A 97 13.38 14.04 -9.06
C THR A 97 13.80 12.57 -8.93
N GLN A 98 14.99 12.33 -8.36
CA GLN A 98 15.43 10.99 -8.00
C GLN A 98 15.36 10.78 -6.49
N THR A 99 15.16 9.53 -6.07
CA THR A 99 15.27 9.09 -4.68
C THR A 99 16.05 7.78 -4.58
N ARG A 100 16.79 7.62 -3.47
CA ARG A 100 17.45 6.36 -3.10
C ARG A 100 16.77 5.63 -1.96
N ALA A 101 15.70 6.18 -1.39
CA ALA A 101 14.86 5.53 -0.38
C ALA A 101 13.60 4.96 -1.02
N TRP A 102 13.74 3.80 -1.66
CA TRP A 102 12.62 3.14 -2.34
C TRP A 102 12.73 1.61 -2.33
N ASN A 103 11.64 0.95 -2.58
CA ASN A 103 11.55 -0.50 -2.79
C ASN A 103 10.36 -0.86 -3.70
N PHE A 104 10.28 -2.11 -4.16
CA PHE A 104 9.23 -2.55 -5.08
C PHE A 104 7.84 -2.65 -4.44
N GLN A 105 7.75 -2.77 -3.12
CA GLN A 105 6.49 -3.01 -2.43
C GLN A 105 5.78 -1.71 -2.02
N GLN A 106 6.56 -0.70 -1.60
CA GLN A 106 6.04 0.53 -1.03
C GLN A 106 6.49 1.81 -1.78
N GLY A 107 7.24 1.65 -2.87
CA GLY A 107 7.84 2.79 -3.55
C GLY A 107 8.74 3.60 -2.60
N CYS A 108 8.67 4.91 -2.69
CA CYS A 108 9.35 5.86 -1.79
C CYS A 108 8.38 6.49 -0.77
N MET A 109 7.24 5.85 -0.51
CA MET A 109 6.17 6.34 0.37
C MET A 109 5.72 7.76 0.00
N ALA A 110 5.53 8.04 -1.29
CA ALA A 110 5.05 9.32 -1.76
C ALA A 110 3.58 9.54 -1.39
N HIS A 111 3.26 10.71 -0.83
CA HIS A 111 1.90 11.12 -0.47
C HIS A 111 1.63 12.52 -1.03
N TRP A 112 0.43 12.72 -1.57
CA TRP A 112 -0.10 14.05 -1.80
C TRP A 112 -0.49 14.68 -0.47
N LEU A 113 -0.10 15.95 -0.25
CA LEU A 113 -0.38 16.64 0.99
C LEU A 113 -1.74 17.39 0.91
N ALA A 114 -2.66 17.05 1.80
CA ALA A 114 -3.98 17.70 1.85
C ALA A 114 -3.92 19.22 2.05
N THR A 115 -2.81 19.75 2.54
CA THR A 115 -2.57 21.21 2.63
C THR A 115 -2.43 21.89 1.27
N SER A 116 -2.11 21.15 0.21
CA SER A 116 -2.02 21.62 -1.17
C SER A 116 -2.13 20.41 -2.13
N PRO A 117 -3.33 19.82 -2.25
CA PRO A 117 -3.51 18.43 -2.70
C PRO A 117 -3.29 18.20 -4.20
N ASP A 118 -3.11 19.26 -4.98
CA ASP A 118 -2.78 19.19 -6.40
C ASP A 118 -1.38 19.72 -6.71
N SER A 119 -0.61 20.10 -5.68
CA SER A 119 0.66 20.78 -5.88
C SER A 119 1.81 20.24 -5.03
N LEU A 120 1.52 19.75 -3.83
CA LEU A 120 2.57 19.30 -2.91
C LEU A 120 2.51 17.79 -2.68
N ILE A 121 3.68 17.18 -2.80
CA ILE A 121 3.92 15.81 -2.37
C ILE A 121 4.99 15.76 -1.29
N ILE A 122 4.96 14.74 -0.44
CA ILE A 122 6.07 14.34 0.43
C ILE A 122 6.51 12.94 0.04
N TYR A 123 7.82 12.69 -0.01
CA TYR A 123 8.41 11.38 -0.34
C TYR A 123 9.67 11.16 0.48
N ASN A 124 10.08 9.90 0.65
CA ASN A 124 11.32 9.56 1.35
C ASN A 124 12.53 9.61 0.42
N ASP A 125 13.68 9.97 1.00
CA ASP A 125 14.98 9.98 0.32
C ASP A 125 16.10 9.56 1.29
N LEU A 126 17.25 9.19 0.74
CA LEU A 126 18.48 8.92 1.47
C LEU A 126 19.48 10.06 1.21
N ARG A 127 19.81 10.83 2.24
CA ARG A 127 20.79 11.92 2.17
C ARG A 127 21.77 11.84 3.33
N ASP A 128 23.05 11.97 3.05
CA ASP A 128 24.12 11.91 4.05
C ASP A 128 24.02 10.68 4.97
N GLY A 129 23.66 9.52 4.40
CA GLY A 129 23.49 8.25 5.11
C GLY A 129 22.27 8.19 6.04
N LYS A 130 21.31 9.12 5.92
CA LYS A 130 20.08 9.17 6.72
C LYS A 130 18.86 9.12 5.83
N PHE A 131 17.86 8.34 6.25
CA PHE A 131 16.54 8.41 5.67
C PHE A 131 15.80 9.64 6.17
N ILE A 132 15.33 10.43 5.23
CA ILE A 132 14.61 11.68 5.47
C ILE A 132 13.35 11.69 4.61
N SER A 133 12.51 12.70 4.76
CA SER A 133 11.48 12.99 3.77
C SER A 133 11.61 14.41 3.22
N VAL A 134 11.13 14.59 2.01
CA VAL A 134 11.20 15.86 1.25
C VAL A 134 9.80 16.26 0.84
N ILE A 135 9.42 17.49 1.13
CA ILE A 135 8.21 18.13 0.58
C ILE A 135 8.61 18.88 -0.69
N MET A 136 7.94 18.58 -1.78
CA MET A 136 8.20 19.12 -3.12
C MET A 136 6.94 19.69 -3.75
N ASN A 137 7.07 20.81 -4.46
CA ASN A 137 6.03 21.29 -5.36
C ASN A 137 6.22 20.66 -6.74
N VAL A 138 5.23 19.91 -7.19
CA VAL A 138 5.31 19.11 -8.43
C VAL A 138 5.35 19.95 -9.70
N HIS A 139 4.71 21.14 -9.71
CA HIS A 139 4.67 22.01 -10.88
C HIS A 139 5.97 22.78 -11.10
N THR A 140 6.57 23.25 -9.99
CA THR A 140 7.87 23.97 -10.07
C THR A 140 9.06 23.05 -9.96
N LYS A 141 8.85 21.78 -9.59
CA LYS A 141 9.87 20.76 -9.27
C LYS A 141 10.86 21.20 -8.19
N LYS A 142 10.44 22.14 -7.33
CA LYS A 142 11.28 22.66 -6.24
C LYS A 142 11.00 21.93 -4.95
N GLU A 143 12.08 21.56 -4.27
CA GLU A 143 12.01 21.15 -2.87
C GLU A 143 11.61 22.37 -2.02
N ILE A 144 10.57 22.20 -1.21
CA ILE A 144 10.05 23.22 -0.31
C ILE A 144 10.67 23.07 1.07
N LYS A 145 10.81 21.80 1.50
CA LYS A 145 11.27 21.47 2.85
C LYS A 145 11.82 20.06 2.95
N THR A 146 12.82 19.89 3.81
CA THR A 146 13.33 18.60 4.24
C THR A 146 12.92 18.34 5.69
N ILE A 147 12.44 17.13 5.96
CA ILE A 147 12.05 16.64 7.29
C ILE A 147 13.08 15.56 7.69
N PRO A 148 13.71 15.63 8.89
CA PRO A 148 14.78 14.70 9.29
C PRO A 148 14.26 13.31 9.72
N TYR A 149 13.09 12.92 9.25
CA TYR A 149 12.43 11.64 9.49
C TYR A 149 11.80 11.13 8.20
N PRO A 150 11.95 9.84 7.85
CA PRO A 150 11.22 9.24 6.75
C PRO A 150 9.73 9.08 7.14
N VAL A 151 8.83 9.25 6.19
CA VAL A 151 7.39 9.06 6.45
C VAL A 151 6.94 7.64 6.10
N SER A 152 6.05 7.09 6.91
CA SER A 152 5.38 5.80 6.69
C SER A 152 3.88 5.96 6.45
N ALA A 153 3.25 6.98 7.03
CA ALA A 153 1.89 7.41 6.74
C ALA A 153 1.77 8.92 6.96
N VAL A 154 0.89 9.58 6.22
CA VAL A 154 0.56 11.01 6.40
C VAL A 154 -0.88 11.12 6.87
N SER A 155 -1.13 12.01 7.83
CA SER A 155 -2.48 12.26 8.35
C SER A 155 -3.39 12.84 7.25
N PRO A 156 -4.71 12.61 7.32
CA PRO A 156 -5.66 13.17 6.34
C PRO A 156 -5.65 14.70 6.27
N THR A 157 -5.12 15.37 7.30
CA THR A 157 -4.95 16.83 7.30
C THR A 157 -3.72 17.31 6.52
N GLY A 158 -2.79 16.40 6.19
CA GLY A 158 -1.52 16.73 5.55
C GLY A 158 -0.55 17.52 6.43
N LYS A 159 -0.79 17.60 7.76
CA LYS A 159 0.03 18.38 8.70
C LYS A 159 0.97 17.54 9.54
N GLU A 160 0.71 16.24 9.64
CA GLU A 160 1.46 15.30 10.46
C GLU A 160 1.72 14.00 9.71
N ALA A 161 2.75 13.29 10.12
CA ALA A 161 3.07 11.98 9.60
C ALA A 161 3.48 11.03 10.73
N VAL A 162 3.36 9.73 10.47
CA VAL A 162 4.00 8.70 11.28
C VAL A 162 5.30 8.30 10.61
N SER A 163 6.37 8.24 11.41
CA SER A 163 7.67 7.70 11.02
C SER A 163 7.96 6.41 11.79
N ILE A 164 8.64 5.49 11.12
CA ILE A 164 9.18 4.23 11.70
C ILE A 164 10.66 4.09 11.35
N ASN A 165 11.34 3.16 11.98
CA ASN A 165 12.73 2.85 11.71
C ASN A 165 12.89 1.98 10.44
N PHE A 166 13.07 2.62 9.28
CA PHE A 166 13.27 1.92 8.00
C PHE A 166 14.60 1.16 7.91
N ALA A 167 15.61 1.55 8.70
CA ALA A 167 16.87 0.79 8.79
C ALA A 167 16.64 -0.56 9.47
N ARG A 168 15.91 -0.57 10.60
CA ARG A 168 15.48 -1.79 11.30
C ARG A 168 14.57 -2.64 10.41
N LEU A 169 13.66 -2.00 9.69
CA LEU A 169 12.79 -2.67 8.73
C LEU A 169 13.60 -3.37 7.63
N ARG A 170 14.69 -2.77 7.12
CA ARG A 170 15.56 -3.40 6.12
C ARG A 170 16.23 -4.68 6.63
N LEU A 171 16.64 -4.71 7.90
CA LEU A 171 17.25 -5.90 8.51
C LEU A 171 16.28 -7.08 8.57
N THR A 172 15.00 -6.81 8.86
CA THR A 172 13.99 -7.83 9.11
C THR A 172 13.13 -8.15 7.87
N ARG A 173 12.92 -7.15 7.03
CA ARG A 173 12.10 -7.21 5.80
C ARG A 173 12.78 -6.41 4.68
N PRO A 174 13.78 -7.00 4.02
CA PRO A 174 14.56 -6.29 3.01
C PRO A 174 13.75 -5.84 1.79
N ASP A 175 12.56 -6.41 1.58
CA ASP A 175 11.60 -6.03 0.54
C ASP A 175 10.74 -4.80 0.89
N TYR A 176 10.74 -4.35 2.16
CA TYR A 176 9.99 -3.17 2.64
C TYR A 176 10.89 -2.06 3.19
N GLY A 177 12.10 -2.38 3.64
CA GLY A 177 13.10 -1.39 3.99
C GLY A 177 13.83 -0.85 2.76
N TYR A 178 14.66 0.17 2.96
CA TYR A 178 15.40 0.82 1.87
C TYR A 178 16.86 0.34 1.81
N GLY A 179 17.47 0.37 0.64
CA GLY A 179 18.92 0.22 0.46
C GLY A 179 19.69 1.37 1.10
N GLY A 180 21.00 1.18 1.36
CA GLY A 180 21.85 2.22 1.96
C GLY A 180 21.49 2.58 3.38
N TYR A 181 20.83 1.66 4.07
CA TYR A 181 20.53 1.83 5.48
C TYR A 181 21.80 2.07 6.27
N GLY A 182 21.88 3.23 6.91
CA GLY A 182 22.77 3.40 8.05
C GLY A 182 22.47 2.27 9.04
N GLN A 183 23.46 1.82 9.77
CA GLN A 183 23.25 0.75 10.73
C GLN A 183 22.15 1.18 11.71
N ASP A 184 21.14 0.33 11.88
CA ASP A 184 20.17 0.53 12.94
C ASP A 184 20.92 0.59 14.29
N ALA A 185 20.88 1.74 14.96
CA ALA A 185 21.60 1.96 16.20
C ALA A 185 21.11 1.06 17.34
N ARG A 186 19.95 0.41 17.19
CA ARG A 186 19.33 -0.50 18.16
C ARG A 186 19.27 -1.94 17.66
N LYS A 187 20.06 -2.32 16.69
CA LYS A 187 20.04 -3.66 16.07
C LYS A 187 20.26 -4.80 17.09
N GLU A 188 20.97 -4.54 18.18
CA GLU A 188 21.24 -5.51 19.25
C GLU A 188 20.17 -5.49 20.36
N ASP A 189 19.20 -4.55 20.30
CA ASP A 189 18.09 -4.49 21.27
C ASP A 189 16.84 -5.13 20.61
N PRO A 190 16.37 -6.27 21.11
CA PRO A 190 15.22 -6.94 20.56
C PRO A 190 13.92 -6.13 20.68
N LEU A 191 13.81 -5.25 21.70
CA LEU A 191 12.59 -4.52 22.01
C LEU A 191 12.88 -3.11 22.54
N PRO A 192 13.41 -2.20 21.72
CA PRO A 192 13.90 -0.90 22.16
C PRO A 192 12.80 -0.02 22.78
N SER A 193 13.18 0.72 23.81
CA SER A 193 12.29 1.65 24.52
C SER A 193 12.26 3.06 23.90
N ASP A 194 13.21 3.35 23.03
CA ASP A 194 13.40 4.66 22.38
C ASP A 194 13.25 4.61 20.86
N ASP A 195 12.70 3.51 20.34
CA ASP A 195 12.34 3.32 18.93
C ASP A 195 10.92 2.77 18.79
N GLY A 196 10.23 3.14 17.71
CA GLY A 196 8.84 2.74 17.49
C GLY A 196 8.08 3.64 16.51
N LEU A 197 6.89 4.09 16.91
CA LEU A 197 6.10 5.07 16.14
C LEU A 197 6.44 6.49 16.59
N PHE A 198 6.91 7.29 15.67
CA PHE A 198 7.13 8.73 15.88
C PHE A 198 6.03 9.51 15.16
N LEU A 199 5.34 10.38 15.88
CA LEU A 199 4.47 11.40 15.28
C LEU A 199 5.31 12.61 14.90
N VAL A 200 5.30 12.97 13.63
CA VAL A 200 6.14 14.04 13.06
C VAL A 200 5.23 15.19 12.66
N ASP A 201 5.49 16.37 13.17
CA ASP A 201 4.88 17.61 12.72
C ASP A 201 5.58 18.07 11.43
N LEU A 202 4.84 18.13 10.33
CA LEU A 202 5.40 18.45 9.01
C LEU A 202 5.69 19.96 8.83
N GLU A 203 5.11 20.83 9.69
CA GLU A 203 5.41 22.26 9.67
C GLU A 203 6.73 22.55 10.39
N THR A 204 6.99 21.93 11.53
CA THR A 204 8.20 22.18 12.31
C THR A 204 9.33 21.19 12.05
N GLY A 205 9.01 19.99 11.57
CA GLY A 205 9.93 18.85 11.43
C GLY A 205 10.28 18.18 12.76
N LYS A 206 9.59 18.53 13.86
CA LYS A 206 9.78 17.88 15.17
C LYS A 206 9.04 16.55 15.21
N ALA A 207 9.60 15.59 15.93
CA ALA A 207 8.98 14.30 16.14
C ALA A 207 8.88 13.96 17.62
N GLU A 208 7.82 13.24 17.99
CA GLU A 208 7.56 12.68 19.32
C GLU A 208 7.38 11.17 19.19
N LEU A 209 8.04 10.40 20.05
CA LEU A 209 7.83 8.96 20.17
C LEU A 209 6.50 8.72 20.88
N ILE A 210 5.45 8.33 20.15
CA ILE A 210 4.11 8.11 20.71
C ILE A 210 3.89 6.67 21.17
N VAL A 211 4.61 5.69 20.57
CA VAL A 211 4.59 4.26 20.99
C VAL A 211 5.97 3.68 20.78
N SER A 212 6.60 3.17 21.82
CA SER A 212 7.84 2.41 21.70
C SER A 212 7.59 0.92 21.48
N ASN A 213 8.60 0.22 20.91
CA ASN A 213 8.56 -1.24 20.80
C ASN A 213 8.37 -1.90 22.19
N GLN A 214 8.99 -1.37 23.22
CA GLN A 214 8.87 -1.89 24.59
C GLN A 214 7.47 -1.74 25.18
N GLN A 215 6.75 -0.65 24.87
CA GLN A 215 5.39 -0.42 25.41
C GLN A 215 4.39 -1.50 24.98
N VAL A 216 4.59 -2.14 23.84
CA VAL A 216 3.67 -3.17 23.34
C VAL A 216 4.00 -4.59 23.80
N LYS A 217 5.03 -4.79 24.63
CA LYS A 217 5.51 -6.12 25.04
C LYS A 217 4.43 -7.06 25.61
N ASN A 218 3.42 -6.51 26.28
CA ASN A 218 2.33 -7.28 26.87
C ASN A 218 1.15 -7.52 25.87
N LEU A 219 1.23 -6.93 24.68
CA LEU A 219 0.23 -7.05 23.62
C LEU A 219 0.69 -7.94 22.46
N ILE A 220 1.96 -8.33 22.44
CA ILE A 220 2.58 -9.16 21.41
C ILE A 220 3.04 -10.49 22.03
N PRO A 221 3.33 -11.53 21.22
CA PRO A 221 3.98 -12.74 21.75
C PRO A 221 5.31 -12.39 22.46
N PRO A 222 5.78 -13.22 23.42
CA PRO A 222 7.06 -13.00 24.09
C PRO A 222 8.19 -12.78 23.09
N VAL A 223 9.09 -11.85 23.41
CA VAL A 223 10.29 -11.50 22.64
C VAL A 223 11.50 -11.91 23.45
N GLU A 224 12.30 -12.82 22.94
CA GLU A 224 13.52 -13.33 23.58
C GLU A 224 14.73 -12.46 23.20
N GLU A 225 15.87 -12.63 23.86
CA GLU A 225 17.10 -11.88 23.60
C GLU A 225 17.65 -12.08 22.16
N SER A 226 17.37 -13.25 21.58
CA SER A 226 17.77 -13.58 20.20
C SER A 226 16.81 -13.06 19.13
N ASP A 227 15.66 -12.55 19.52
CA ASP A 227 14.62 -12.09 18.64
C ASP A 227 14.89 -10.66 18.14
N LEU A 228 14.10 -10.22 17.18
CA LEU A 228 14.08 -8.83 16.72
C LEU A 228 12.65 -8.41 16.44
N ALA A 229 12.13 -7.46 17.22
CA ALA A 229 10.83 -6.85 17.00
C ALA A 229 10.94 -5.53 16.22
N TRP A 230 9.94 -5.25 15.37
CA TRP A 230 9.87 -4.02 14.60
C TRP A 230 8.43 -3.61 14.30
N PHE A 231 8.22 -2.36 13.95
CA PHE A 231 6.96 -1.83 13.46
C PHE A 231 6.96 -1.67 11.93
N ASN A 232 5.77 -1.83 11.33
CA ASN A 232 5.62 -1.84 9.90
C ASN A 232 4.16 -1.50 9.52
N HIS A 233 3.93 -0.99 8.32
CA HIS A 233 2.60 -0.76 7.75
C HIS A 233 1.69 0.13 8.60
N THR A 234 2.08 1.38 8.77
CA THR A 234 1.26 2.35 9.48
C THR A 234 0.17 2.94 8.60
N LEU A 235 -1.01 3.22 9.16
CA LEU A 235 -2.10 3.88 8.47
C LEU A 235 -2.97 4.68 9.46
N PHE A 236 -3.21 5.95 9.15
CA PHE A 236 -4.19 6.76 9.89
C PHE A 236 -5.62 6.31 9.56
N SER A 237 -6.54 6.41 10.53
CA SER A 237 -7.97 6.34 10.28
C SER A 237 -8.44 7.51 9.40
N ARG A 238 -9.64 7.42 8.84
CA ARG A 238 -10.18 8.39 7.88
C ARG A 238 -10.17 9.84 8.38
N ASN A 239 -10.42 10.05 9.68
CA ASN A 239 -10.36 11.38 10.33
C ASN A 239 -9.00 11.69 10.97
N GLY A 240 -8.05 10.75 10.96
CA GLY A 240 -6.72 10.91 11.52
C GLY A 240 -6.63 10.80 13.05
N THR A 241 -7.67 10.35 13.75
CA THR A 241 -7.68 10.25 15.22
C THR A 241 -7.06 8.96 15.73
N LYS A 242 -6.94 7.92 14.90
CA LYS A 242 -6.33 6.65 15.23
C LYS A 242 -5.22 6.30 14.23
N ILE A 243 -4.27 5.51 14.68
CA ILE A 243 -3.17 4.97 13.88
C ILE A 243 -3.18 3.46 14.02
N PHE A 244 -3.20 2.75 12.90
CA PHE A 244 -2.98 1.31 12.81
C PHE A 244 -1.52 1.03 12.47
N TRP A 245 -0.96 -0.08 13.00
CA TRP A 245 0.30 -0.64 12.54
C TRP A 245 0.39 -2.15 12.81
N LEU A 246 1.37 -2.78 12.19
CA LEU A 246 1.78 -4.14 12.51
C LEU A 246 3.00 -4.11 13.42
N SER A 247 2.90 -4.70 14.62
CA SER A 247 4.04 -5.10 15.41
C SER A 247 4.44 -6.52 15.00
N ARG A 248 5.67 -6.68 14.55
CA ARG A 248 6.20 -7.96 14.05
C ARG A 248 7.46 -8.33 14.81
N GLN A 249 7.72 -9.62 14.87
CA GLN A 249 8.97 -10.17 15.42
C GLN A 249 9.41 -11.41 14.64
N ILE A 250 10.71 -11.63 14.59
CA ILE A 250 11.30 -12.91 14.16
C ILE A 250 11.77 -13.62 15.43
N SER A 251 11.29 -14.86 15.58
CA SER A 251 11.68 -15.78 16.65
C SER A 251 11.84 -17.17 16.02
N ASP A 252 12.98 -17.83 16.23
CA ASP A 252 13.29 -19.16 15.68
C ASP A 252 12.98 -19.32 14.16
N ASN A 253 13.38 -18.34 13.35
CA ASN A 253 13.07 -18.24 11.93
C ASN A 253 11.56 -18.18 11.58
N SER A 254 10.71 -17.94 12.56
CA SER A 254 9.27 -17.78 12.42
C SER A 254 8.90 -16.32 12.63
N ARG A 255 8.10 -15.76 11.72
CA ARG A 255 7.56 -14.41 11.86
C ARG A 255 6.23 -14.44 12.59
N LYS A 256 6.12 -13.67 13.66
CA LYS A 256 4.87 -13.40 14.37
C LYS A 256 4.39 -12.00 13.99
N THR A 257 3.08 -11.82 13.87
CA THR A 257 2.46 -10.54 13.51
C THR A 257 1.30 -10.24 14.45
N THR A 258 1.31 -9.05 15.05
CA THR A 258 0.20 -8.53 15.86
C THR A 258 -0.27 -7.21 15.24
N SER A 259 -1.56 -7.11 14.94
CA SER A 259 -2.19 -5.88 14.46
C SER A 259 -2.65 -5.03 15.63
N LEU A 260 -2.22 -3.79 15.68
CA LEU A 260 -2.44 -2.87 16.78
C LEU A 260 -3.02 -1.55 16.28
N THR A 261 -3.76 -0.87 17.16
CA THR A 261 -4.18 0.52 16.99
C THR A 261 -3.85 1.34 18.23
N VAL A 262 -3.68 2.64 18.02
CA VAL A 262 -3.46 3.63 19.07
C VAL A 262 -4.19 4.91 18.69
N ASN A 263 -4.61 5.71 19.67
CA ASN A 263 -5.03 7.08 19.41
C ASN A 263 -3.83 7.92 18.93
N ARG A 264 -4.09 8.97 18.15
CA ARG A 264 -3.05 9.86 17.61
C ARG A 264 -2.10 10.42 18.69
N ASP A 265 -2.59 10.61 19.91
CA ASP A 265 -1.81 11.11 21.06
C ASP A 265 -0.99 10.03 21.79
N GLY A 266 -0.92 8.81 21.28
CA GLY A 266 -0.22 7.69 21.90
C GLY A 266 -1.04 6.96 22.97
N SER A 267 -2.23 7.40 23.31
CA SER A 267 -3.11 6.74 24.29
C SER A 267 -3.85 5.56 23.68
N ASN A 268 -4.38 4.69 24.57
CA ASN A 268 -5.27 3.59 24.20
C ASN A 268 -4.68 2.61 23.17
N ILE A 269 -3.49 2.11 23.42
CA ILE A 269 -2.88 1.05 22.59
C ILE A 269 -3.70 -0.24 22.79
N GLN A 270 -4.16 -0.85 21.69
CA GLN A 270 -4.97 -2.06 21.75
C GLN A 270 -4.77 -2.97 20.53
N ARG A 271 -5.06 -4.26 20.71
CA ARG A 271 -5.09 -5.22 19.61
C ARG A 271 -6.36 -5.04 18.79
N CYS A 272 -6.23 -5.28 17.47
CA CYS A 272 -7.36 -5.18 16.55
C CYS A 272 -8.28 -6.40 16.63
N PHE A 273 -7.74 -7.58 16.99
CA PHE A 273 -8.48 -8.86 16.93
C PHE A 273 -7.95 -9.89 17.95
N PRO A 274 -8.61 -11.07 18.08
CA PRO A 274 -8.25 -12.09 19.07
C PRO A 274 -6.79 -12.53 19.06
N ASP A 275 -6.27 -12.98 20.19
CA ASP A 275 -4.86 -13.29 20.43
C ASP A 275 -4.27 -14.36 19.52
N ASN A 276 -5.08 -15.30 19.05
CA ASN A 276 -4.68 -16.40 18.20
C ASN A 276 -4.81 -16.11 16.69
N TRP A 277 -5.13 -14.86 16.33
CA TRP A 277 -5.25 -14.46 14.94
C TRP A 277 -4.03 -13.66 14.51
N GLU A 278 -3.56 -13.94 13.31
CA GLU A 278 -2.57 -13.13 12.62
C GLU A 278 -3.22 -12.47 11.40
N GLY A 279 -2.83 -11.26 11.09
CA GLY A 279 -3.33 -10.52 9.94
C GLY A 279 -2.21 -9.80 9.23
N SER A 280 -2.44 -9.44 7.99
CA SER A 280 -1.41 -8.86 7.13
C SER A 280 -1.85 -7.56 6.47
N HIS A 281 -2.85 -7.60 5.61
CA HIS A 281 -3.25 -6.47 4.79
C HIS A 281 -4.49 -5.80 5.37
N PHE A 282 -4.60 -4.49 5.22
CA PHE A 282 -5.53 -3.68 6.00
C PHE A 282 -5.97 -2.44 5.23
N ASP A 283 -7.16 -1.97 5.52
CA ASP A 283 -7.64 -0.62 5.19
C ASP A 283 -8.78 -0.21 6.15
N TRP A 284 -8.90 1.08 6.42
CA TRP A 284 -10.01 1.64 7.19
C TRP A 284 -11.24 1.80 6.31
N LEU A 285 -12.35 1.17 6.69
CA LEU A 285 -13.64 1.46 6.08
C LEU A 285 -14.11 2.85 6.53
N ASN A 286 -14.05 3.11 7.83
CA ASN A 286 -14.34 4.38 8.50
C ASN A 286 -13.45 4.53 9.74
N ASP A 287 -13.78 5.45 10.66
CA ASP A 287 -12.95 5.71 11.84
C ASP A 287 -13.01 4.64 12.93
N ASP A 288 -13.98 3.74 12.88
CA ASP A 288 -14.18 2.71 13.87
C ASP A 288 -14.06 1.28 13.31
N GLU A 289 -14.09 1.11 12.01
CA GLU A 289 -14.06 -0.18 11.35
C GLU A 289 -12.83 -0.33 10.44
N LEU A 290 -12.03 -1.33 10.75
CA LEU A 290 -10.80 -1.68 10.04
C LEU A 290 -10.95 -3.08 9.42
N MET A 291 -10.74 -3.20 8.12
CA MET A 291 -10.57 -4.49 7.47
C MET A 291 -9.12 -4.93 7.59
N VAL A 292 -8.94 -6.21 7.92
CA VAL A 292 -7.64 -6.89 7.86
C VAL A 292 -7.84 -8.25 7.19
N THR A 293 -6.96 -8.63 6.28
CA THR A 293 -6.89 -10.03 5.88
C THR A 293 -6.23 -10.81 6.99
N ALA A 294 -7.04 -11.61 7.67
CA ALA A 294 -6.66 -12.30 8.91
C ALA A 294 -6.88 -13.81 8.78
N ASN A 295 -6.14 -14.55 9.60
CA ASN A 295 -6.31 -15.98 9.77
C ASN A 295 -7.62 -16.22 10.56
N TYR A 296 -8.73 -16.19 9.81
CA TYR A 296 -10.09 -16.26 10.35
C TYR A 296 -10.30 -17.54 11.17
N GLU A 297 -10.61 -17.39 12.46
CA GLU A 297 -10.78 -18.48 13.43
C GLU A 297 -9.59 -19.47 13.46
N GLY A 298 -8.39 -19.04 13.12
CA GLY A 298 -7.21 -19.88 13.08
C GLY A 298 -7.20 -20.93 11.95
N LYS A 299 -8.06 -20.79 10.93
CA LYS A 299 -8.23 -21.80 9.87
C LYS A 299 -7.65 -21.37 8.54
N GLN A 300 -8.12 -20.24 8.01
CA GLN A 300 -7.76 -19.76 6.69
C GLN A 300 -7.81 -18.24 6.64
N TYR A 301 -7.04 -17.64 5.73
CA TYR A 301 -7.13 -16.21 5.51
C TYR A 301 -8.50 -15.83 4.93
N ALA A 302 -9.03 -14.71 5.40
CA ALA A 302 -10.24 -14.08 4.88
C ALA A 302 -10.13 -12.56 5.08
N HIS A 303 -10.89 -11.80 4.33
CA HIS A 303 -11.09 -10.38 4.58
C HIS A 303 -12.06 -10.21 5.74
N VAL A 304 -11.59 -9.65 6.85
CA VAL A 304 -12.38 -9.51 8.08
C VAL A 304 -12.45 -8.05 8.49
N LEU A 305 -13.66 -7.55 8.66
CA LEU A 305 -13.93 -6.21 9.16
C LEU A 305 -14.09 -6.26 10.69
N PHE A 306 -13.24 -5.53 11.41
CA PHE A 306 -13.22 -5.43 12.87
C PHE A 306 -13.74 -4.07 13.32
N THR A 307 -14.60 -4.04 14.33
CA THR A 307 -14.93 -2.82 15.06
C THR A 307 -13.89 -2.60 16.16
N ILE A 308 -13.09 -1.56 16.05
CA ILE A 308 -11.98 -1.26 16.95
C ILE A 308 -12.50 -1.02 18.38
N GLY A 309 -11.84 -1.65 19.38
CA GLY A 309 -12.22 -1.58 20.79
C GLY A 309 -13.44 -2.42 21.17
N LYS A 310 -13.98 -3.20 20.22
CA LYS A 310 -15.09 -4.15 20.47
C LYS A 310 -14.68 -5.54 20.00
N GLN A 311 -15.15 -6.57 20.68
CA GLN A 311 -14.99 -7.95 20.21
C GLN A 311 -16.08 -8.26 19.16
N ASN A 312 -16.11 -7.47 18.09
CA ASN A 312 -17.06 -7.63 17.01
C ASN A 312 -16.31 -7.63 15.68
N TYR A 313 -16.59 -8.62 14.86
CA TYR A 313 -16.00 -8.77 13.55
C TYR A 313 -16.94 -9.42 12.56
N LYS A 314 -16.74 -9.12 11.30
CA LYS A 314 -17.52 -9.65 10.18
C LYS A 314 -16.60 -10.14 9.09
N ARG A 315 -16.73 -11.40 8.67
CA ARG A 315 -16.09 -11.93 7.47
C ARG A 315 -16.78 -11.37 6.25
N LEU A 316 -16.03 -10.83 5.31
CA LEU A 316 -16.53 -10.21 4.09
C LEU A 316 -16.54 -11.19 2.91
N GLY A 317 -17.44 -10.95 1.94
CA GLY A 317 -17.47 -11.65 0.66
C GLY A 317 -18.10 -13.03 0.69
N ASN A 318 -18.83 -13.40 1.76
CA ASN A 318 -19.61 -14.65 1.85
C ASN A 318 -18.82 -15.91 1.46
N GLY A 319 -17.51 -15.97 1.78
CA GLY A 319 -16.63 -17.08 1.46
C GLY A 319 -15.98 -17.02 0.08
N LEU A 320 -16.32 -16.06 -0.77
CA LEU A 320 -15.67 -15.87 -2.07
C LEU A 320 -14.30 -15.18 -1.97
N LEU A 321 -14.07 -14.44 -0.87
CA LEU A 321 -12.85 -13.68 -0.61
C LEU A 321 -12.01 -14.30 0.53
N ASP A 322 -11.97 -15.64 0.59
CA ASP A 322 -11.24 -16.40 1.59
C ASP A 322 -9.82 -16.69 1.14
N TYR A 323 -9.03 -15.66 1.09
CA TYR A 323 -7.60 -15.71 0.73
C TYR A 323 -6.88 -14.48 1.29
N ASP A 324 -5.57 -14.53 1.29
CA ASP A 324 -4.73 -13.37 1.59
C ASP A 324 -4.63 -12.45 0.37
N GLY A 325 -4.94 -11.17 0.54
CA GLY A 325 -4.96 -10.18 -0.54
C GLY A 325 -5.07 -8.75 0.00
N HIS A 326 -4.87 -7.78 -0.90
CA HIS A 326 -4.81 -6.37 -0.57
C HIS A 326 -6.18 -5.71 -0.83
N GLY A 327 -7.01 -5.64 0.21
CA GLY A 327 -8.31 -4.97 0.12
C GLY A 327 -8.22 -3.49 0.42
N THR A 328 -8.92 -2.65 -0.38
CA THR A 328 -9.08 -1.21 -0.12
C THR A 328 -10.51 -0.76 -0.39
N PHE A 329 -11.00 0.20 0.40
CA PHE A 329 -12.34 0.72 0.27
C PHE A 329 -12.40 1.97 -0.62
N SER A 330 -13.49 2.08 -1.39
CA SER A 330 -13.77 3.30 -2.14
C SER A 330 -13.98 4.50 -1.19
N PRO A 331 -13.73 5.74 -1.65
CA PRO A 331 -13.91 6.93 -0.82
C PRO A 331 -15.35 7.11 -0.29
N ASP A 332 -16.35 6.59 -1.01
CA ASP A 332 -17.75 6.62 -0.60
C ASP A 332 -18.20 5.37 0.21
N GLU A 333 -17.26 4.51 0.60
CA GLU A 333 -17.45 3.32 1.44
C GLU A 333 -18.38 2.24 0.84
N LYS A 334 -18.79 2.39 -0.43
CA LYS A 334 -19.74 1.45 -1.06
C LYS A 334 -19.10 0.22 -1.66
N TRP A 335 -17.83 0.31 -1.99
CA TRP A 335 -17.10 -0.73 -2.70
C TRP A 335 -15.80 -1.08 -1.99
N MET A 336 -15.42 -2.34 -2.08
CA MET A 336 -14.07 -2.80 -1.77
C MET A 336 -13.46 -3.41 -3.03
N VAL A 337 -12.26 -3.00 -3.40
CA VAL A 337 -11.44 -3.70 -4.39
C VAL A 337 -10.39 -4.53 -3.67
N THR A 338 -10.12 -5.74 -4.14
CA THR A 338 -9.08 -6.62 -3.58
C THR A 338 -8.43 -7.45 -4.67
N ASP A 339 -7.22 -7.90 -4.40
CA ASP A 339 -6.43 -8.75 -5.29
C ASP A 339 -6.10 -10.10 -4.64
N THR A 340 -5.43 -10.96 -5.39
CA THR A 340 -4.83 -12.21 -4.87
C THR A 340 -3.32 -12.21 -5.13
N TYR A 341 -2.59 -12.94 -4.32
CA TYR A 341 -1.22 -13.33 -4.63
C TYR A 341 -1.17 -14.26 -5.85
N PRO A 342 0.01 -14.37 -6.53
CA PRO A 342 0.19 -15.29 -7.64
C PRO A 342 -0.08 -16.72 -7.19
N GLY A 343 -1.05 -17.38 -7.82
CA GLY A 343 -1.41 -18.75 -7.54
C GLY A 343 -0.28 -19.74 -7.90
N ARG A 344 -0.30 -20.92 -7.32
CA ARG A 344 0.63 -21.99 -7.70
C ARG A 344 0.41 -22.40 -9.17
N GLY A 345 1.44 -22.74 -9.87
CA GLY A 345 1.41 -23.16 -11.29
C GLY A 345 1.41 -21.96 -12.24
N LEU A 346 0.29 -21.54 -12.75
CA LEU A 346 0.19 -20.45 -13.74
C LEU A 346 0.57 -19.07 -13.21
N ARG A 347 0.76 -18.92 -11.91
CA ARG A 347 1.07 -17.63 -11.27
C ARG A 347 0.04 -16.52 -11.59
N GLU A 348 -1.22 -16.92 -11.68
CA GLU A 348 -2.35 -16.03 -11.94
C GLU A 348 -2.70 -15.25 -10.68
N GLN A 349 -2.81 -13.93 -10.83
CA GLN A 349 -3.34 -12.98 -9.86
C GLN A 349 -4.71 -12.50 -10.34
N LYS A 350 -5.64 -12.23 -9.43
CA LYS A 350 -7.01 -11.84 -9.74
C LYS A 350 -7.35 -10.54 -9.03
N ILE A 351 -8.25 -9.78 -9.63
CA ILE A 351 -8.83 -8.57 -9.04
C ILE A 351 -10.32 -8.74 -8.94
N TYR A 352 -10.89 -8.37 -7.79
CA TYR A 352 -12.30 -8.43 -7.49
C TYR A 352 -12.82 -7.10 -6.94
N LEU A 353 -14.03 -6.73 -7.35
CA LEU A 353 -14.80 -5.63 -6.79
C LEU A 353 -15.97 -6.20 -6.00
N MET A 354 -16.13 -5.78 -4.76
CA MET A 354 -17.23 -6.20 -3.88
C MET A 354 -18.14 -5.02 -3.53
N ASP A 355 -19.44 -5.23 -3.61
CA ASP A 355 -20.45 -4.32 -3.08
C ASP A 355 -20.55 -4.50 -1.56
N MET A 356 -20.30 -3.45 -0.79
CA MET A 356 -20.25 -3.52 0.68
C MET A 356 -21.61 -3.79 1.33
N LYS A 357 -22.71 -3.46 0.64
CA LYS A 357 -24.06 -3.65 1.16
C LYS A 357 -24.55 -5.09 0.99
N THR A 358 -24.28 -5.69 -0.15
CA THR A 358 -24.81 -7.01 -0.52
C THR A 358 -23.77 -8.11 -0.46
N GLU A 359 -22.50 -7.76 -0.39
CA GLU A 359 -21.31 -8.62 -0.52
C GLU A 359 -21.27 -9.40 -1.83
N ALA A 360 -21.95 -8.93 -2.86
CA ALA A 360 -21.81 -9.46 -4.20
C ALA A 360 -20.42 -9.09 -4.76
N VAL A 361 -19.80 -10.04 -5.45
CA VAL A 361 -18.43 -9.94 -5.95
C VAL A 361 -18.42 -9.98 -7.48
N LEU A 362 -17.75 -9.00 -8.10
CA LEU A 362 -17.51 -8.91 -9.54
C LEU A 362 -16.01 -9.14 -9.82
N PRO A 363 -15.62 -10.15 -10.63
CA PRO A 363 -14.25 -10.27 -11.10
C PRO A 363 -13.94 -9.18 -12.13
N LEU A 364 -12.83 -8.44 -11.90
CA LEU A 364 -12.38 -7.38 -12.83
C LEU A 364 -11.32 -7.88 -13.82
N GLY A 365 -10.54 -8.89 -13.45
CA GLY A 365 -9.51 -9.42 -14.35
C GLY A 365 -8.62 -10.50 -13.73
N ARG A 366 -7.78 -11.08 -14.62
CA ARG A 366 -6.79 -12.11 -14.29
C ARG A 366 -5.49 -11.77 -15.00
N TYR A 367 -4.39 -11.80 -14.29
CA TYR A 367 -3.09 -11.37 -14.77
C TYR A 367 -2.03 -12.40 -14.40
N VAL A 368 -1.29 -12.91 -15.37
CA VAL A 368 -0.24 -13.88 -15.13
C VAL A 368 1.06 -13.14 -14.84
N GLN A 369 1.64 -13.41 -13.69
CA GLN A 369 2.96 -12.88 -13.34
C GLN A 369 4.06 -13.77 -13.91
N PRO A 370 4.97 -13.26 -14.79
CA PRO A 370 6.10 -14.01 -15.31
C PRO A 370 7.03 -14.56 -14.20
N GLN A 371 7.76 -15.63 -14.49
CA GLN A 371 8.56 -16.39 -13.51
C GLN A 371 9.70 -15.58 -12.89
N GLU A 372 10.26 -14.63 -13.63
CA GLU A 372 11.33 -13.74 -13.18
C GLU A 372 10.92 -12.80 -12.05
N PHE A 373 9.63 -12.45 -11.96
CA PHE A 373 9.11 -11.60 -10.87
C PHE A 373 8.76 -12.47 -9.65
N THR A 374 9.72 -12.76 -8.81
CA THR A 374 9.57 -13.64 -7.66
C THR A 374 10.29 -13.14 -6.42
N GLY A 375 10.07 -13.77 -5.26
CA GLY A 375 10.76 -13.41 -4.02
C GLY A 375 10.53 -11.97 -3.60
N PHE A 376 11.60 -11.24 -3.33
CA PHE A 376 11.56 -9.87 -2.84
C PHE A 376 11.24 -8.82 -3.92
N TRP A 377 11.39 -9.15 -5.21
CA TRP A 377 11.04 -8.28 -6.34
C TRP A 377 9.81 -8.76 -7.12
N ARG A 378 8.99 -9.59 -6.51
CA ARG A 378 7.66 -9.94 -7.04
C ARG A 378 6.83 -8.67 -7.26
N CYS A 379 5.85 -8.73 -8.15
CA CYS A 379 4.91 -7.66 -8.37
C CYS A 379 3.57 -8.01 -7.73
N ASP A 380 3.29 -7.45 -6.58
CA ASP A 380 1.96 -7.51 -6.00
C ASP A 380 1.06 -6.49 -6.72
N ILE A 381 -0.20 -6.83 -6.93
CA ILE A 381 -1.15 -6.00 -7.71
C ILE A 381 -1.43 -4.68 -7.00
N HIS A 382 -1.67 -4.71 -5.68
CA HIS A 382 -1.83 -3.52 -4.85
C HIS A 382 -2.88 -2.54 -5.38
N CYS A 383 -4.12 -3.03 -5.53
CA CYS A 383 -5.24 -2.20 -5.97
C CYS A 383 -5.47 -0.99 -5.07
N ARG A 384 -5.77 0.16 -5.68
CA ARG A 384 -6.04 1.42 -4.97
C ARG A 384 -7.06 2.29 -5.70
N TRP A 385 -7.84 3.04 -4.95
CA TRP A 385 -8.85 3.94 -5.48
C TRP A 385 -8.29 5.33 -5.80
N SER A 386 -8.84 5.96 -6.84
CA SER A 386 -8.73 7.41 -7.02
C SER A 386 -9.58 8.16 -6.00
N PRO A 387 -9.28 9.44 -5.69
CA PRO A 387 -10.06 10.24 -4.73
C PRO A 387 -11.54 10.37 -5.07
N GLY A 388 -11.91 10.40 -6.36
CA GLY A 388 -13.30 10.43 -6.81
C GLY A 388 -13.99 9.08 -6.78
N GLY A 389 -13.24 7.97 -6.62
CA GLY A 389 -13.78 6.62 -6.64
C GLY A 389 -14.28 6.14 -8.00
N ASP A 390 -13.83 6.77 -9.06
CA ASP A 390 -14.17 6.46 -10.46
C ASP A 390 -13.01 5.80 -11.22
N MET A 391 -11.85 5.62 -10.56
CA MET A 391 -10.72 4.85 -11.09
C MET A 391 -10.16 3.90 -10.03
N ILE A 392 -9.68 2.74 -10.49
CA ILE A 392 -8.91 1.77 -9.70
C ILE A 392 -7.56 1.58 -10.38
N GLY A 393 -6.48 1.93 -9.69
CA GLY A 393 -5.12 1.71 -10.18
C GLY A 393 -4.53 0.43 -9.61
N PHE A 394 -3.61 -0.21 -10.36
CA PHE A 394 -2.89 -1.40 -9.93
C PHE A 394 -1.58 -1.59 -10.69
N ASN A 395 -0.65 -2.34 -10.09
CA ASN A 395 0.58 -2.77 -10.75
C ASN A 395 0.39 -4.16 -11.37
N SER A 396 1.03 -4.40 -12.52
CA SER A 396 1.10 -5.76 -13.08
C SER A 396 2.33 -5.94 -13.96
N THR A 397 2.77 -7.20 -14.09
CA THR A 397 3.88 -7.61 -14.97
C THR A 397 3.42 -8.52 -16.11
N HIS A 398 2.12 -8.64 -16.35
CA HIS A 398 1.55 -9.58 -17.34
C HIS A 398 1.96 -9.28 -18.79
N THR A 399 2.48 -8.09 -19.07
CA THR A 399 3.05 -7.69 -20.37
C THR A 399 4.56 -7.93 -20.49
N GLY A 400 5.22 -8.43 -19.43
CA GLY A 400 6.65 -8.75 -19.42
C GLY A 400 7.53 -7.74 -18.67
N SER A 401 7.00 -6.58 -18.32
CA SER A 401 7.63 -5.56 -17.45
C SER A 401 6.62 -5.10 -16.40
N ARG A 402 7.10 -4.51 -15.30
CA ARG A 402 6.24 -3.94 -14.26
C ARG A 402 5.70 -2.61 -14.74
N GLN A 403 4.37 -2.55 -14.90
CA GLN A 403 3.67 -1.38 -15.40
C GLN A 403 2.48 -1.00 -14.51
N VAL A 404 1.99 0.22 -14.67
CA VAL A 404 0.83 0.76 -13.95
C VAL A 404 -0.38 0.75 -14.88
N TYR A 405 -1.48 0.25 -14.34
CA TYR A 405 -2.75 0.10 -15.06
C TYR A 405 -3.88 0.77 -14.29
N ILE A 406 -4.91 1.20 -15.00
CA ILE A 406 -6.14 1.71 -14.40
C ILE A 406 -7.38 1.05 -15.01
N PHE A 407 -8.38 0.80 -14.18
CA PHE A 407 -9.77 0.68 -14.60
C PHE A 407 -10.48 2.02 -14.43
N LYS A 408 -11.41 2.33 -15.33
CA LYS A 408 -12.35 3.45 -15.17
C LYS A 408 -13.74 2.89 -14.88
N LEU A 409 -14.42 3.51 -13.93
CA LEU A 409 -15.76 3.12 -13.49
C LEU A 409 -16.73 4.25 -13.82
N SER A 410 -17.80 3.92 -14.54
CA SER A 410 -18.91 4.85 -14.79
C SER A 410 -20.06 4.49 -13.83
N ARG A 411 -20.59 5.48 -13.13
CA ARG A 411 -21.69 5.36 -12.17
C ARG A 411 -23.06 5.43 -12.84
#